data_b3e5e39e8c6e0939133f05a64079dae0
#
_entry.id   b3e5e39e8c6e0939133f05a64079dae0
#
_cell.length_a   1.000
_cell.length_b   1.000
_cell.length_c   1.000
_cell.angle_alpha   90.00
_cell.angle_beta   90.00
_cell.angle_gamma   90.00
#
_symmetry.space_group_name_H-M   'P 1'
#
loop_
_entity.id
_entity.type
_entity.pdbx_description
1 polymer ?
#
loop_
_entity_poly.entity_id
_entity_poly.type
_entity_poly.pdbx_seq_one_letter_code
_entity_poly.pdbx_strand_id
1 'polypeptide(L)'
;EVGPEQLAWLKKDIARFPKTAPIVVFTHRPLFDLKPDWEWFTSDGDEVMNILAPYQNVTVLYGHIHREHDHTEGNIRHLASRSLIFAFPDPEQAQDKKPIAFDKEHPFRNLGGRLIKEDNGRASVSSIPMDEVQLSLREFHEINGVQQILKPLSY
;
A
#
# COMPACT_ATOMS: atom_id res chain seq x y z
N GLU A 1 -8.47 2.50 -15.34
CA GLU A 1 -9.66 1.64 -15.12
C GLU A 1 -9.26 0.19 -14.83
N VAL A 2 -10.16 -0.58 -14.22
CA VAL A 2 -10.06 -2.03 -14.04
C VAL A 2 -10.55 -2.74 -15.30
N GLY A 3 -11.66 -2.30 -15.83
CA GLY A 3 -12.29 -2.77 -17.05
C GLY A 3 -13.27 -3.94 -16.86
N PRO A 4 -14.15 -4.16 -17.82
CA PRO A 4 -15.29 -5.07 -17.68
C PRO A 4 -14.89 -6.53 -17.47
N GLU A 5 -13.79 -6.98 -18.07
CA GLU A 5 -13.31 -8.36 -17.92
C GLU A 5 -12.81 -8.64 -16.50
N GLN A 6 -12.05 -7.70 -15.90
CA GLN A 6 -11.55 -7.82 -14.54
C GLN A 6 -12.68 -7.69 -13.52
N LEU A 7 -13.65 -6.82 -13.76
CA LEU A 7 -14.83 -6.69 -12.92
C LEU A 7 -15.66 -7.99 -12.92
N ALA A 8 -15.87 -8.58 -14.08
CA ALA A 8 -16.57 -9.86 -14.19
C ALA A 8 -15.80 -11.00 -13.51
N TRP A 9 -14.48 -11.02 -13.66
CA TRP A 9 -13.60 -11.97 -12.98
C TRP A 9 -13.69 -11.80 -11.45
N LEU A 10 -13.52 -10.59 -10.94
CA LEU A 10 -13.59 -10.29 -9.49
C LEU A 10 -14.91 -10.77 -8.90
N LYS A 11 -16.03 -10.39 -9.54
CA LYS A 11 -17.37 -10.79 -9.12
C LYS A 11 -17.52 -12.31 -9.03
N LYS A 12 -17.01 -13.04 -10.03
CA LYS A 12 -17.04 -14.51 -10.06
C LYS A 12 -16.11 -15.11 -9.00
N ASP A 13 -14.91 -14.55 -8.84
CA ASP A 13 -13.89 -15.07 -7.93
C ASP A 13 -14.32 -15.00 -6.47
N ILE A 14 -14.82 -13.85 -6.03
CA ILE A 14 -15.23 -13.67 -4.64
C ILE A 14 -16.59 -14.30 -4.31
N ALA A 15 -17.46 -14.58 -5.31
CA ALA A 15 -18.76 -15.15 -5.10
C ALA A 15 -18.75 -16.55 -4.45
N ARG A 16 -17.63 -17.25 -4.55
CA ARG A 16 -17.42 -18.59 -3.95
C ARG A 16 -17.16 -18.56 -2.44
N PHE A 17 -16.92 -17.37 -1.87
CA PHE A 17 -16.64 -17.21 -0.45
C PHE A 17 -17.88 -16.66 0.31
N PRO A 18 -18.07 -17.04 1.58
CA PRO A 18 -19.12 -16.46 2.40
C PRO A 18 -18.90 -14.96 2.62
N LYS A 19 -19.97 -14.20 2.80
CA LYS A 19 -19.89 -12.74 2.99
C LYS A 19 -19.12 -12.31 4.26
N THR A 20 -18.89 -13.25 5.17
CA THR A 20 -18.09 -13.05 6.39
C THR A 20 -16.61 -13.34 6.19
N ALA A 21 -16.22 -13.92 5.06
CA ALA A 21 -14.81 -14.22 4.78
C ALA A 21 -13.97 -12.92 4.72
N PRO A 22 -12.73 -12.94 5.22
CA PRO A 22 -11.80 -11.84 5.02
C PRO A 22 -11.39 -11.79 3.55
N ILE A 23 -11.64 -10.65 2.91
CA ILE A 23 -11.25 -10.39 1.52
C ILE A 23 -10.11 -9.37 1.53
N VAL A 24 -9.00 -9.71 0.91
CA VAL A 24 -7.89 -8.78 0.67
C VAL A 24 -7.76 -8.57 -0.84
N VAL A 25 -7.84 -7.33 -1.26
CA VAL A 25 -7.74 -6.92 -2.67
C VAL A 25 -6.49 -6.09 -2.84
N PHE A 26 -5.72 -6.38 -3.88
CA PHE A 26 -4.56 -5.57 -4.28
C PHE A 26 -4.90 -4.82 -5.56
N THR A 27 -4.75 -3.51 -5.53
CA THR A 27 -4.87 -2.64 -6.71
C THR A 27 -3.62 -1.78 -6.84
N HIS A 28 -3.40 -1.21 -8.04
CA HIS A 28 -2.31 -0.25 -8.19
C HIS A 28 -2.73 1.15 -7.74
N ARG A 29 -3.93 1.61 -8.14
CA ARG A 29 -4.48 2.93 -7.83
C ARG A 29 -5.57 2.84 -6.77
N PRO A 30 -5.87 3.93 -6.04
CA PRO A 30 -7.04 3.98 -5.17
C PRO A 30 -8.32 3.76 -5.97
N LEU A 31 -9.30 3.09 -5.35
CA LEU A 31 -10.62 2.84 -5.97
C LEU A 31 -11.59 4.02 -5.81
N PHE A 32 -11.15 5.10 -5.19
CA PHE A 32 -11.91 6.32 -4.93
C PHE A 32 -11.12 7.56 -5.39
N ASP A 33 -11.79 8.69 -5.51
CA ASP A 33 -11.18 9.96 -5.93
C ASP A 33 -10.41 10.61 -4.78
N LEU A 34 -9.14 10.21 -4.63
CA LEU A 34 -8.26 10.81 -3.61
C LEU A 34 -7.72 12.17 -4.04
N LYS A 35 -7.22 12.28 -5.26
CA LYS A 35 -6.71 13.52 -5.85
C LYS A 35 -6.79 13.41 -7.37
N PRO A 36 -7.94 13.72 -7.99
CA PRO A 36 -8.14 13.57 -9.43
C PRO A 36 -7.14 14.32 -10.29
N ASP A 37 -6.76 15.55 -9.92
CA ASP A 37 -5.75 16.36 -10.63
C ASP A 37 -4.37 15.68 -10.69
N TRP A 38 -4.11 14.74 -9.80
CA TRP A 38 -2.88 13.95 -9.76
C TRP A 38 -3.07 12.53 -10.32
N GLU A 39 -4.23 12.26 -10.91
CA GLU A 39 -4.63 10.93 -11.39
C GLU A 39 -4.62 9.85 -10.28
N TRP A 40 -4.89 10.25 -9.04
CA TRP A 40 -4.99 9.36 -7.90
C TRP A 40 -6.41 8.87 -7.71
N PHE A 41 -6.87 8.12 -8.68
CA PHE A 41 -8.19 7.49 -8.71
C PHE A 41 -8.23 6.33 -9.72
N THR A 42 -9.29 5.54 -9.68
CA THR A 42 -9.64 4.52 -10.66
C THR A 42 -11.02 4.87 -11.23
N SER A 43 -11.12 5.08 -12.54
CA SER A 43 -12.33 5.63 -13.18
C SER A 43 -13.59 4.77 -13.03
N ASP A 44 -13.42 3.46 -12.87
CA ASP A 44 -14.47 2.47 -12.60
C ASP A 44 -14.35 1.86 -11.18
N GLY A 45 -13.74 2.61 -10.26
CA GLY A 45 -13.53 2.19 -8.89
C GLY A 45 -14.83 1.91 -8.13
N ASP A 46 -15.87 2.71 -8.39
CA ASP A 46 -17.21 2.52 -7.81
C ASP A 46 -17.81 1.15 -8.15
N GLU A 47 -17.56 0.64 -9.36
CA GLU A 47 -18.02 -0.68 -9.76
C GLU A 47 -17.33 -1.79 -8.93
N VAL A 48 -16.04 -1.64 -8.68
CA VAL A 48 -15.29 -2.54 -7.79
C VAL A 48 -15.84 -2.45 -6.37
N MET A 49 -16.06 -1.25 -5.86
CA MET A 49 -16.63 -1.01 -4.53
C MET A 49 -18.01 -1.65 -4.37
N ASN A 50 -18.88 -1.52 -5.38
CA ASN A 50 -20.20 -2.15 -5.40
C ASN A 50 -20.12 -3.68 -5.38
N ILE A 51 -19.11 -4.29 -6.02
CA ILE A 51 -18.89 -5.73 -5.98
C ILE A 51 -18.43 -6.17 -4.57
N LEU A 52 -17.62 -5.36 -3.90
CA LEU A 52 -17.03 -5.65 -2.58
C LEU A 52 -18.00 -5.35 -1.42
N ALA A 53 -18.88 -4.38 -1.54
CA ALA A 53 -19.76 -3.88 -0.49
C ALA A 53 -20.59 -4.96 0.25
N PRO A 54 -21.04 -6.07 -0.37
CA PRO A 54 -21.74 -7.13 0.34
C PRO A 54 -20.89 -7.95 1.33
N TYR A 55 -19.53 -7.82 1.31
CA TYR A 55 -18.61 -8.57 2.17
C TYR A 55 -18.28 -7.76 3.42
N GLN A 56 -18.27 -8.40 4.59
CA GLN A 56 -18.16 -7.70 5.88
C GLN A 56 -16.73 -7.30 6.26
N ASN A 57 -15.72 -8.02 5.75
CA ASN A 57 -14.33 -7.87 6.14
C ASN A 57 -13.45 -7.64 4.89
N VAL A 58 -13.51 -6.46 4.31
CA VAL A 58 -12.76 -6.13 3.09
C VAL A 58 -11.62 -5.18 3.41
N THR A 59 -10.43 -5.52 2.95
CA THR A 59 -9.24 -4.66 2.98
C THR A 59 -8.70 -4.52 1.56
N VAL A 60 -8.64 -3.30 1.05
CA VAL A 60 -8.03 -2.95 -0.23
C VAL A 60 -6.66 -2.36 0.03
N LEU A 61 -5.63 -2.95 -0.54
CA LEU A 61 -4.25 -2.46 -0.49
C LEU A 61 -3.89 -1.86 -1.84
N TYR A 62 -3.34 -0.66 -1.83
CA TYR A 62 -2.98 0.04 -3.06
C TYR A 62 -1.65 0.78 -2.93
N GLY A 63 -1.06 1.11 -4.07
CA GLY A 63 0.18 1.85 -4.20
C GLY A 63 -0.02 3.19 -4.89
N HIS A 64 0.71 3.46 -5.97
CA HIS A 64 0.61 4.59 -6.87
C HIS A 64 0.90 5.97 -6.26
N ILE A 65 0.38 6.23 -5.07
CA ILE A 65 0.51 7.53 -4.38
C ILE A 65 1.84 7.67 -3.63
N HIS A 66 2.62 6.59 -3.52
CA HIS A 66 3.96 6.51 -2.91
C HIS A 66 4.02 7.07 -1.47
N ARG A 67 2.92 6.95 -0.73
CA ARG A 67 2.82 7.34 0.69
C ARG A 67 1.80 6.47 1.40
N GLU A 68 1.86 6.44 2.70
CA GLU A 68 0.79 5.83 3.47
C GLU A 68 -0.45 6.71 3.47
N HIS A 69 -1.57 6.07 3.31
CA HIS A 69 -2.90 6.68 3.43
C HIS A 69 -3.88 5.59 3.86
N ASP A 70 -4.67 5.89 4.84
CA ASP A 70 -5.71 5.02 5.38
C ASP A 70 -7.07 5.71 5.20
N HIS A 71 -7.98 5.04 4.50
CA HIS A 71 -9.34 5.51 4.24
C HIS A 71 -10.31 4.37 4.50
N THR A 72 -11.51 4.67 4.98
CA THR A 72 -12.57 3.68 5.17
C THR A 72 -13.86 4.20 4.58
N GLU A 73 -14.46 3.39 3.73
CA GLU A 73 -15.75 3.65 3.13
C GLU A 73 -16.69 2.48 3.39
N GLY A 74 -17.73 2.72 4.19
CA GLY A 74 -18.62 1.66 4.67
C GLY A 74 -17.86 0.59 5.47
N ASN A 75 -17.85 -0.63 4.95
CA ASN A 75 -17.14 -1.78 5.52
C ASN A 75 -15.83 -2.12 4.78
N ILE A 76 -15.41 -1.27 3.86
CA ILE A 76 -14.21 -1.46 3.07
C ILE A 76 -13.11 -0.54 3.60
N ARG A 77 -11.99 -1.13 3.98
CA ARG A 77 -10.82 -0.42 4.45
C ARG A 77 -9.78 -0.34 3.35
N HIS A 78 -9.35 0.87 2.99
CA HIS A 78 -8.35 1.15 1.97
C HIS A 78 -7.04 1.57 2.61
N LEU A 79 -5.95 0.90 2.28
CA LEU A 79 -4.63 1.13 2.86
C LEU A 79 -3.58 1.29 1.77
N ALA A 80 -3.03 2.49 1.64
CA ALA A 80 -1.89 2.71 0.75
C ALA A 80 -0.58 2.32 1.41
N SER A 81 0.36 1.86 0.60
CA SER A 81 1.73 1.60 1.00
C SER A 81 2.67 2.71 0.52
N ARG A 82 3.74 2.94 1.27
CA ARG A 82 4.90 3.69 0.78
C ARG A 82 5.49 3.00 -0.44
N SER A 83 6.29 3.73 -1.22
CA SER A 83 7.10 3.19 -2.30
C SER A 83 8.47 2.74 -1.80
N LEU A 84 9.16 1.91 -2.58
CA LEU A 84 10.56 1.54 -2.36
C LEU A 84 11.54 2.38 -3.20
N ILE A 85 11.05 3.35 -3.97
CA ILE A 85 11.87 4.14 -4.91
C ILE A 85 11.93 5.60 -4.48
N PHE A 86 10.77 6.26 -4.34
CA PHE A 86 10.65 7.66 -3.94
C PHE A 86 9.27 7.91 -3.33
N ALA A 87 9.13 8.99 -2.58
CA ALA A 87 7.86 9.44 -2.03
C ALA A 87 7.31 10.64 -2.80
N PHE A 88 5.99 10.79 -2.82
CA PHE A 88 5.31 12.02 -3.20
C PHE A 88 4.98 12.87 -1.96
N PRO A 89 4.89 14.21 -2.13
CA PRO A 89 4.51 15.09 -1.05
C PRO A 89 3.03 14.92 -0.67
N ASP A 90 2.65 15.59 0.40
CA ASP A 90 1.26 15.65 0.83
C ASP A 90 0.41 16.42 -0.20
N PRO A 91 -0.64 15.82 -0.77
CA PRO A 91 -1.48 16.46 -1.78
C PRO A 91 -2.30 17.64 -1.24
N GLU A 92 -2.44 17.76 0.08
CA GLU A 92 -3.10 18.91 0.72
C GLU A 92 -2.15 20.11 0.87
N GLN A 93 -0.84 19.86 0.88
CA GLN A 93 0.19 20.89 1.12
C GLN A 93 0.97 21.26 -0.14
N ALA A 94 1.04 20.37 -1.12
CA ALA A 94 1.79 20.58 -2.35
C ALA A 94 0.87 20.89 -3.53
N GLN A 95 1.31 21.85 -4.36
CA GLN A 95 0.59 22.18 -5.60
C GLN A 95 0.89 21.19 -6.73
N ASP A 96 2.12 20.69 -6.78
CA ASP A 96 2.61 19.84 -7.87
C ASP A 96 2.87 18.40 -7.41
N LYS A 97 2.50 17.44 -8.27
CA LYS A 97 2.87 16.03 -8.16
C LYS A 97 4.33 15.85 -8.58
N LYS A 98 5.27 16.25 -7.72
CA LYS A 98 6.69 16.04 -7.94
C LYS A 98 7.27 15.12 -6.88
N PRO A 99 8.13 14.14 -7.23
CA PRO A 99 8.83 13.33 -6.24
C PRO A 99 9.58 14.20 -5.22
N ILE A 100 9.56 13.79 -3.97
CA ILE A 100 10.40 14.40 -2.92
C ILE A 100 11.86 14.17 -3.32
N ALA A 101 12.67 15.21 -3.22
CA ALA A 101 14.10 15.15 -3.57
C ALA A 101 14.81 14.08 -2.73
N PHE A 102 15.75 13.39 -3.35
CA PHE A 102 16.56 12.38 -2.68
C PHE A 102 17.42 13.00 -1.58
N ASP A 103 17.30 12.49 -0.36
CA ASP A 103 18.07 12.88 0.81
C ASP A 103 19.24 11.90 1.00
N LYS A 104 20.47 12.36 0.74
CA LYS A 104 21.68 11.53 0.87
C LYS A 104 21.99 11.15 2.31
N GLU A 105 21.58 11.97 3.28
CA GLU A 105 21.80 11.72 4.70
C GLU A 105 20.78 10.68 5.23
N HIS A 106 19.58 10.67 4.65
CA HIS A 106 18.49 9.76 5.03
C HIS A 106 17.89 9.08 3.79
N PRO A 107 18.65 8.23 3.08
CA PRO A 107 18.28 7.69 1.76
C PRO A 107 17.00 6.84 1.77
N PHE A 108 16.59 6.33 2.93
CA PHE A 108 15.39 5.49 3.09
C PHE A 108 14.21 6.20 3.75
N ARG A 109 14.35 7.51 4.01
CA ARG A 109 13.26 8.32 4.57
C ARG A 109 12.02 8.25 3.67
N ASN A 110 10.85 8.02 4.27
CA ASN A 110 9.56 7.92 3.59
C ASN A 110 9.41 6.69 2.65
N LEU A 111 10.41 5.79 2.60
CA LEU A 111 10.28 4.52 1.91
C LEU A 111 9.78 3.43 2.86
N GLY A 112 9.15 2.38 2.31
CA GLY A 112 8.65 1.29 3.14
C GLY A 112 7.62 0.41 2.47
N GLY A 113 7.03 -0.48 3.25
CA GLY A 113 6.02 -1.42 2.83
C GLY A 113 4.94 -1.61 3.90
N ARG A 114 4.03 -2.53 3.63
CA ARG A 114 3.02 -3.00 4.59
C ARG A 114 3.20 -4.49 4.84
N LEU A 115 3.12 -4.90 6.10
CA LEU A 115 3.03 -6.30 6.47
C LEU A 115 1.57 -6.66 6.74
N ILE A 116 1.10 -7.70 6.06
CA ILE A 116 -0.24 -8.22 6.24
C ILE A 116 -0.12 -9.53 6.99
N LYS A 117 -0.87 -9.66 8.07
CA LYS A 117 -1.03 -10.92 8.81
C LYS A 117 -2.51 -11.26 8.90
N GLU A 118 -2.82 -12.53 8.70
CA GLU A 118 -4.15 -13.05 9.02
C GLU A 118 -4.13 -13.53 10.48
N ASP A 119 -5.11 -13.09 11.25
CA ASP A 119 -5.32 -13.50 12.63
C ASP A 119 -6.81 -13.65 12.89
N ASN A 120 -7.23 -14.88 13.20
CA ASN A 120 -8.62 -15.22 13.54
C ASN A 120 -9.67 -14.71 12.54
N GLY A 121 -9.38 -14.85 11.23
CA GLY A 121 -10.28 -14.42 10.16
C GLY A 121 -10.32 -12.91 9.92
N ARG A 122 -9.31 -12.19 10.41
CA ARG A 122 -9.13 -10.75 10.15
C ARG A 122 -7.76 -10.47 9.59
N ALA A 123 -7.70 -9.58 8.62
CA ALA A 123 -6.42 -9.06 8.15
C ALA A 123 -5.95 -7.92 9.06
N SER A 124 -4.83 -8.10 9.73
CA SER A 124 -4.09 -7.03 10.38
C SER A 124 -3.03 -6.50 9.43
N VAL A 125 -2.88 -5.19 9.37
CA VAL A 125 -1.91 -4.52 8.48
C VAL A 125 -1.09 -3.54 9.30
N SER A 126 0.24 -3.69 9.24
CA SER A 126 1.18 -2.80 9.89
C SER A 126 2.14 -2.16 8.87
N SER A 127 2.62 -0.96 9.17
CA SER A 127 3.65 -0.28 8.40
C SER A 127 5.02 -0.90 8.67
N ILE A 128 5.87 -0.95 7.65
CA ILE A 128 7.29 -1.31 7.75
C ILE A 128 8.10 -0.20 7.10
N PRO A 129 8.51 0.83 7.87
CA PRO A 129 9.41 1.86 7.40
C PRO A 129 10.78 1.27 7.04
N MET A 130 11.36 1.69 5.89
CA MET A 130 12.61 1.11 5.39
C MET A 130 13.81 1.49 6.23
N ASP A 131 13.81 2.67 6.83
CA ASP A 131 14.82 3.14 7.77
C ASP A 131 14.89 2.28 9.04
N GLU A 132 13.76 1.86 9.58
CA GLU A 132 13.69 0.95 10.73
C GLU A 132 14.20 -0.46 10.39
N VAL A 133 13.89 -0.97 9.20
CA VAL A 133 14.40 -2.29 8.75
C VAL A 133 15.91 -2.28 8.66
N GLN A 134 16.51 -1.21 8.18
CA GLN A 134 17.97 -1.07 8.10
C GLN A 134 18.65 -1.01 9.48
N LEU A 135 18.03 -0.36 10.44
CA LEU A 135 18.53 -0.33 11.82
C LEU A 135 18.53 -1.75 12.42
N SER A 136 17.45 -2.48 12.26
CA SER A 136 17.35 -3.86 12.78
C SER A 136 18.34 -4.82 12.12
N LEU A 137 18.68 -4.67 10.86
CA LEU A 137 19.72 -5.45 10.19
C LEU A 137 21.12 -5.13 10.70
N ARG A 138 21.42 -3.86 11.00
CA ARG A 138 22.69 -3.47 11.63
C ARG A 138 22.82 -4.06 13.03
N GLU A 139 21.80 -3.94 13.87
CA GLU A 139 21.77 -4.57 15.20
C GLU A 139 21.93 -6.07 15.12
N PHE A 140 21.31 -6.75 14.15
CA PHE A 140 21.45 -8.18 13.95
C PHE A 140 22.89 -8.59 13.62
N HIS A 141 23.61 -7.81 12.83
CA HIS A 141 25.03 -8.05 12.51
C HIS A 141 25.95 -7.83 13.69
N GLU A 142 25.68 -6.83 14.52
CA GLU A 142 26.45 -6.57 15.73
C GLU A 142 26.29 -7.70 16.77
N ILE A 143 25.07 -8.20 16.96
CA ILE A 143 24.76 -9.29 17.91
C ILE A 143 25.42 -10.61 17.49
N ASN A 144 25.55 -10.91 16.22
CA ASN A 144 26.09 -12.18 15.73
C ASN A 144 27.59 -12.15 15.37
N GLY A 145 28.30 -11.06 15.65
CA GLY A 145 29.74 -10.94 15.39
C GLY A 145 30.17 -11.04 13.93
N VAL A 146 29.23 -10.92 12.99
CA VAL A 146 29.49 -10.96 11.56
C VAL A 146 29.79 -9.55 11.09
N GLN A 147 31.05 -9.14 11.19
CA GLN A 147 31.55 -7.93 10.51
C GLN A 147 31.61 -8.15 8.98
N GLN A 148 30.49 -8.33 8.34
CA GLN A 148 30.38 -8.07 6.92
C GLN A 148 29.95 -6.62 6.76
N ILE A 149 30.93 -5.76 6.52
CA ILE A 149 30.69 -4.42 6.03
C ILE A 149 29.96 -4.55 4.70
N LEU A 150 28.68 -4.31 4.70
CA LEU A 150 27.95 -4.06 3.47
C LEU A 150 28.57 -2.79 2.87
N LYS A 151 29.49 -2.97 1.92
CA LYS A 151 29.95 -1.84 1.12
C LYS A 151 28.72 -1.23 0.44
N PRO A 152 28.49 0.08 0.57
CA PRO A 152 27.47 0.72 -0.23
C PRO A 152 27.76 0.40 -1.70
N LEU A 153 26.70 -0.05 -2.40
CA LEU A 153 26.79 -0.20 -3.85
C LEU A 153 27.15 1.17 -4.42
N SER A 154 28.37 1.27 -4.95
CA SER A 154 28.81 2.45 -5.72
C SER A 154 28.07 2.39 -7.06
N TYR A 155 27.17 3.34 -7.26
CA TYR A 155 26.59 3.64 -8.57
C TYR A 155 27.53 4.55 -9.34
#